data_69bf11d921689d8470dc56fd1969191a
#
_entry.id   69bf11d921689d8470dc56fd1969191a
#
_cell.length_a   1.000
_cell.length_b   1.000
_cell.length_c   1.000
_cell.angle_alpha   90.00
_cell.angle_beta   90.00
_cell.angle_gamma   90.00
#
_symmetry.space_group_name_H-M   'P 1'
#
loop_
_entity.id
_entity.type
_entity.pdbx_description
1 polymer ?
#
loop_
_entity_poly.entity_id
_entity_poly.type
_entity_poly.pdbx_seq_one_letter_code
_entity_poly.pdbx_strand_id
1 'polypeptide(L)'
;MEIPIKIIQASKSDLAEIEALQTSSFPAEKQQPSHILEESIRKCADTFLLARDENQLLGYVLGGPYPHNPKCLEIHSLVIEADHQRQGLGTLLLAALK
;
A
#
# COMPACT_ATOMS: atom_id res chain seq x y z
N MET A 1 -20.14 -14.19 -6.68
CA MET A 1 -19.96 -14.07 -5.22
C MET A 1 -18.81 -13.11 -4.95
N GLU A 2 -19.09 -12.08 -4.19
CA GLU A 2 -18.05 -11.10 -3.89
C GLU A 2 -17.12 -11.59 -2.80
N ILE A 3 -15.84 -11.44 -3.02
CA ILE A 3 -14.84 -11.74 -2.00
C ILE A 3 -14.73 -10.50 -1.10
N PRO A 4 -14.92 -10.65 0.23
CA PRO A 4 -14.79 -9.50 1.10
C PRO A 4 -13.37 -8.95 1.10
N ILE A 5 -13.25 -7.66 0.85
CA ILE A 5 -11.98 -6.98 0.84
C ILE A 5 -11.88 -6.12 2.09
N LYS A 6 -10.78 -6.28 2.82
CA LYS A 6 -10.52 -5.50 4.03
C LYS A 6 -9.42 -4.51 3.77
N ILE A 7 -9.61 -3.30 4.28
CA ILE A 7 -8.57 -2.27 4.28
C ILE A 7 -7.99 -2.23 5.69
N ILE A 8 -6.72 -2.53 5.82
CA ILE A 8 -6.03 -2.60 7.11
C ILE A 8 -4.74 -1.80 7.06
N GLN A 9 -4.22 -1.44 8.23
CA GLN A 9 -2.91 -0.81 8.32
C GLN A 9 -1.83 -1.86 8.09
N ALA A 10 -0.75 -1.47 7.41
CA ALA A 10 0.38 -2.37 7.20
C ALA A 10 1.08 -2.67 8.51
N SER A 11 1.58 -3.89 8.66
CA SER A 11 2.39 -4.29 9.79
C SER A 11 3.65 -4.97 9.30
N LYS A 12 4.62 -5.15 10.19
CA LYS A 12 5.88 -5.77 9.85
C LYS A 12 5.70 -7.17 9.28
N SER A 13 4.68 -7.90 9.73
CA SER A 13 4.40 -9.25 9.22
C SER A 13 3.92 -9.25 7.77
N ASP A 14 3.53 -8.10 7.24
CA ASP A 14 3.07 -7.97 5.85
C ASP A 14 4.21 -7.63 4.89
N LEU A 15 5.40 -7.36 5.39
CA LEU A 15 6.51 -6.83 4.59
C LEU A 15 6.87 -7.73 3.40
N ALA A 16 6.93 -9.03 3.59
CA ALA A 16 7.28 -9.95 2.51
C ALA A 16 6.27 -9.91 1.37
N GLU A 17 4.97 -9.83 1.68
CA GLU A 17 3.94 -9.72 0.66
C GLU A 17 3.98 -8.38 -0.05
N ILE A 18 4.24 -7.30 0.69
CA ILE A 18 4.38 -5.96 0.11
C ILE A 18 5.55 -5.93 -0.88
N GLU A 19 6.69 -6.51 -0.50
CA GLU A 19 7.86 -6.59 -1.37
C GLU A 19 7.58 -7.42 -2.62
N ALA A 20 6.89 -8.55 -2.48
CA ALA A 20 6.53 -9.38 -3.60
C ALA A 20 5.63 -8.64 -4.60
N LEU A 21 4.65 -7.90 -4.09
CA LEU A 21 3.75 -7.13 -4.93
C LEU A 21 4.49 -6.00 -5.65
N GLN A 22 5.37 -5.31 -4.94
CA GLN A 22 6.19 -4.26 -5.51
C GLN A 22 7.09 -4.81 -6.63
N THR A 23 7.71 -5.96 -6.40
CA THR A 23 8.60 -6.60 -7.36
C THR A 23 7.87 -6.97 -8.64
N SER A 24 6.63 -7.43 -8.54
CA SER A 24 5.84 -7.80 -9.72
C SER A 24 5.27 -6.59 -10.45
N SER A 25 5.23 -5.42 -9.82
CA SER A 25 4.57 -4.24 -10.37
C SER A 25 5.53 -3.18 -10.91
N PHE A 26 6.75 -3.13 -10.41
CA PHE A 26 7.73 -2.10 -10.78
C PHE A 26 9.07 -2.68 -11.18
N PRO A 27 9.79 -2.03 -12.12
CA PRO A 27 11.17 -2.40 -12.38
C PRO A 27 12.06 -2.12 -11.15
N ALA A 28 13.18 -2.81 -11.08
CA ALA A 28 14.07 -2.75 -9.90
C ALA A 28 14.44 -1.32 -9.49
N GLU A 29 14.67 -0.44 -10.45
CA GLU A 29 15.07 0.95 -10.17
C GLU A 29 13.96 1.79 -9.54
N LYS A 30 12.71 1.34 -9.60
CA LYS A 30 11.57 2.03 -9.00
C LYS A 30 11.06 1.38 -7.73
N GLN A 31 11.65 0.27 -7.34
CA GLN A 31 11.26 -0.42 -6.11
C GLN A 31 11.92 0.24 -4.91
N GLN A 32 11.17 0.34 -3.82
CA GLN A 32 11.72 0.85 -2.57
C GLN A 32 12.47 -0.27 -1.86
N PRO A 33 13.65 0.04 -1.28
CA PRO A 33 14.39 -0.95 -0.50
C PRO A 33 13.59 -1.44 0.71
N SER A 34 13.87 -2.66 1.16
CA SER A 34 13.19 -3.26 2.31
C SER A 34 13.24 -2.39 3.56
N HIS A 35 14.37 -1.77 3.83
CA HIS A 35 14.52 -0.93 5.03
C HIS A 35 13.65 0.33 4.97
N ILE A 36 13.40 0.86 3.78
CA ILE A 36 12.51 2.00 3.60
C ILE A 36 11.06 1.59 3.83
N LEU A 37 10.66 0.43 3.30
CA LEU A 37 9.31 -0.09 3.53
C LEU A 37 9.08 -0.39 5.01
N GLU A 38 10.05 -1.01 5.66
CA GLU A 38 9.96 -1.32 7.09
C GLU A 38 9.85 -0.04 7.93
N GLU A 39 10.64 0.96 7.61
CA GLU A 39 10.58 2.25 8.30
C GLU A 39 9.22 2.93 8.07
N SER A 40 8.69 2.84 6.85
CA SER A 40 7.38 3.40 6.54
C SER A 40 6.26 2.72 7.33
N ILE A 41 6.33 1.40 7.49
CA ILE A 41 5.38 0.67 8.33
C ILE A 41 5.42 1.21 9.76
N ARG A 42 6.61 1.45 10.28
CA ARG A 42 6.79 1.92 11.65
C ARG A 42 6.35 3.38 11.84
N LYS A 43 6.71 4.25 10.89
CA LYS A 43 6.50 5.70 11.04
C LYS A 43 5.21 6.20 10.43
N CYS A 44 4.70 5.52 9.41
CA CYS A 44 3.55 5.97 8.64
C CYS A 44 2.39 4.97 8.69
N ALA A 45 2.22 4.28 9.83
CA ALA A 45 1.22 3.22 9.97
C ALA A 45 -0.19 3.71 9.60
N ASP A 46 -0.52 4.95 9.96
CA ASP A 46 -1.86 5.51 9.69
C ASP A 46 -2.11 5.75 8.20
N THR A 47 -1.06 5.82 7.40
CA THR A 47 -1.16 6.14 5.98
C THR A 47 -0.55 5.07 5.08
N PHE A 48 -0.18 3.93 5.65
CA PHE A 48 0.27 2.78 4.89
C PHE A 48 -0.80 1.70 5.00
N LEU A 49 -1.69 1.66 4.01
CA LEU A 49 -2.88 0.82 4.06
C LEU A 49 -2.81 -0.29 3.03
N LEU A 50 -3.33 -1.44 3.40
CA LEU A 50 -3.37 -2.62 2.56
C LEU A 50 -4.81 -2.98 2.23
N ALA A 51 -5.04 -3.42 0.99
CA ALA A 51 -6.29 -4.06 0.59
C ALA A 51 -6.04 -5.56 0.50
N ARG A 52 -6.73 -6.32 1.33
CA ARG A 52 -6.57 -7.77 1.40
C ARG A 52 -7.89 -8.49 1.25
N ASP A 53 -7.85 -9.67 0.62
CA ASP A 53 -8.92 -10.65 0.79
C ASP A 53 -8.48 -11.65 1.87
N GLU A 54 -9.16 -12.78 1.98
CA GLU A 54 -8.86 -13.77 3.02
C GLU A 54 -7.47 -14.39 2.89
N ASN A 55 -6.91 -14.42 1.69
CA ASN A 55 -5.73 -15.21 1.41
C ASN A 55 -4.54 -14.43 0.87
N GLN A 56 -4.76 -13.22 0.37
CA GLN A 56 -3.68 -12.53 -0.32
C GLN A 56 -3.80 -11.00 -0.25
N LEU A 57 -2.67 -10.36 -0.43
CA LEU A 57 -2.58 -8.92 -0.57
C LEU A 57 -2.94 -8.54 -2.01
N LEU A 58 -3.94 -7.69 -2.17
CA LEU A 58 -4.42 -7.24 -3.48
C LEU A 58 -3.83 -5.90 -3.90
N GLY A 59 -3.46 -5.09 -2.94
CA GLY A 59 -2.88 -3.78 -3.23
C GLY A 59 -2.50 -3.04 -1.97
N TYR A 60 -1.80 -1.92 -2.13
CA TYR A 60 -1.46 -1.07 -1.00
C TYR A 60 -1.32 0.38 -1.45
N VAL A 61 -1.47 1.29 -0.49
CA VAL A 61 -1.14 2.69 -0.68
C VAL A 61 -0.22 3.11 0.46
N LEU A 62 0.84 3.82 0.11
CA LEU A 62 1.76 4.40 1.07
C LEU A 62 1.70 5.91 0.90
N GLY A 63 1.22 6.60 1.93
CA GLY A 63 1.21 8.04 1.98
C GLY A 63 2.09 8.54 3.11
N GLY A 64 2.25 9.85 3.17
CA GLY A 64 2.99 10.48 4.25
C GLY A 64 2.79 11.98 4.22
N PRO A 65 3.22 12.69 5.27
CA PRO A 65 3.07 14.14 5.28
C PRO A 65 3.91 14.78 4.19
N TYR A 66 3.35 15.80 3.57
CA TYR A 66 4.08 16.58 2.58
C TYR A 66 5.22 17.32 3.28
N PRO A 67 6.45 17.31 2.74
CA PRO A 67 7.61 17.86 3.45
C PRO A 67 7.47 19.32 3.89
N HIS A 68 6.76 20.12 3.10
CA HIS A 68 6.59 21.55 3.38
C HIS A 68 5.24 21.90 3.97
N ASN A 69 4.35 20.93 4.11
CA ASN A 69 3.02 21.15 4.67
C ASN A 69 2.50 19.86 5.31
N PRO A 70 2.70 19.71 6.64
CA PRO A 70 2.30 18.48 7.34
C PRO A 70 0.81 18.18 7.30
N LYS A 71 -0.01 19.15 6.93
CA LYS A 71 -1.46 18.94 6.81
C LYS A 71 -1.86 18.32 5.47
N CYS A 72 -0.95 18.30 4.51
CA CYS A 72 -1.19 17.67 3.20
C CYS A 72 -0.60 16.29 3.17
N LEU A 73 -1.34 15.36 2.58
CA LEU A 73 -0.89 13.99 2.41
C LEU A 73 -0.28 13.81 1.02
N GLU A 74 0.93 13.31 0.96
CA GLU A 74 1.59 12.95 -0.29
C GLU A 74 1.47 11.45 -0.49
N ILE A 75 1.05 11.03 -1.69
CA ILE A 75 1.01 9.61 -2.03
C ILE A 75 2.37 9.22 -2.61
N HIS A 76 3.09 8.37 -1.87
CA HIS A 76 4.40 7.89 -2.30
C HIS A 76 4.31 6.69 -3.22
N SER A 77 3.35 5.80 -2.99
CA SER A 77 3.15 4.60 -3.79
C SER A 77 1.70 4.16 -3.74
N LEU A 78 1.18 3.73 -4.88
CA LEU A 78 -0.12 3.09 -4.96
C LEU A 78 0.04 1.91 -5.92
N VAL A 79 -0.15 0.71 -5.42
CA VAL A 79 0.06 -0.51 -6.19
C VAL A 79 -1.15 -1.42 -6.06
N ILE A 80 -1.65 -1.91 -7.18
CA ILE A 80 -2.75 -2.87 -7.24
C ILE A 80 -2.25 -4.08 -8.02
N GLU A 81 -2.47 -5.26 -7.48
CA GLU A 81 -2.11 -6.51 -8.14
C GLU A 81 -2.79 -6.58 -9.52
N ALA A 82 -2.06 -7.04 -10.55
CA ALA A 82 -2.47 -6.92 -11.95
C ALA A 82 -3.86 -7.51 -12.24
N ASP A 83 -4.18 -8.65 -11.63
CA ASP A 83 -5.46 -9.33 -11.86
C ASP A 83 -6.63 -8.61 -11.20
N HIS A 84 -6.35 -7.66 -10.33
CA HIS A 84 -7.36 -6.94 -9.55
C HIS A 84 -7.45 -5.45 -9.90
N GLN A 85 -6.74 -5.01 -10.92
CA GLN A 85 -6.86 -3.63 -11.40
C GLN A 85 -8.25 -3.42 -12.02
N ARG A 86 -8.71 -2.17 -12.00
CA ARG A 86 -10.02 -1.78 -12.52
C ARG A 86 -11.21 -2.28 -11.71
N GLN A 87 -10.97 -2.72 -10.48
CA GLN A 87 -12.05 -3.15 -9.58
C GLN A 87 -12.35 -2.11 -8.50
N GLY A 88 -11.79 -0.90 -8.63
CA GLY A 88 -12.04 0.16 -7.66
C GLY A 88 -11.19 0.08 -6.40
N LEU A 89 -10.20 -0.82 -6.33
CA LEU A 89 -9.36 -0.97 -5.15
C LEU A 89 -8.52 0.28 -4.87
N GLY A 90 -7.98 0.90 -5.92
CA GLY A 90 -7.23 2.15 -5.78
C GLY A 90 -8.08 3.24 -5.16
N THR A 91 -9.33 3.35 -5.59
CA THR A 91 -10.28 4.32 -5.05
C THR A 91 -10.58 4.02 -3.59
N LEU A 92 -10.78 2.76 -3.24
CA LEU A 92 -11.03 2.36 -1.84
C LEU A 92 -9.84 2.72 -0.94
N LEU A 93 -8.62 2.43 -1.39
CA LEU A 93 -7.42 2.73 -0.63
C LEU A 93 -7.24 4.24 -0.44
N LEU A 94 -7.43 5.01 -1.49
CA LEU A 94 -7.31 6.47 -1.40
C LEU A 94 -8.39 7.08 -0.52
N ALA A 95 -9.60 6.56 -0.60
CA ALA A 95 -10.69 7.03 0.27
C ALA A 95 -10.41 6.74 1.74
N ALA A 96 -9.78 5.60 2.03
CA ALA A 96 -9.46 5.21 3.40
C ALA A 96 -8.37 6.10 4.03
N LEU A 97 -7.59 6.81 3.23
CA LEU A 97 -6.57 7.73 3.72
C LEU A 97 -7.13 9.06 4.24
N LYS A 98 -8.36 9.38 3.92
CA LYS A 98 -8.95 10.67 4.31
C LYS A 98 -9.52 10.67 5.71
#